data_41656b86e381f15450594bbfe67088ba
#
_entry.id   41656b86e381f15450594bbfe67088ba
#
_cell.length_a   1.000
_cell.length_b   1.000
_cell.length_c   1.000
_cell.angle_alpha   90.00
_cell.angle_beta   90.00
_cell.angle_gamma   90.00
#
_symmetry.space_group_name_H-M   'P 1'
#
loop_
_entity.id
_entity.type
_entity.pdbx_description
1 polymer ?
#
loop_
_entity_poly.entity_id
_entity_poly.type
_entity_poly.pdbx_seq_one_letter_code
_entity_poly.pdbx_strand_id
1 'polypeptide(L)'
;MHCGTIGGSGKNNKPMSAARIIPSQPFAFTVICPKDELVTVEFFAVPQFAAEHIGEIRIDWGDGSSVPVDVVMPTASLTEMLSGNDVLPVVHASHRYGEDGKRTVTISTPSGFLPLKALPLQTVSVASALPVLTVGETDPEGRPEASDTLPPLFPIDPKTGEAALNFLCPDFLANNPKLAFFDEAFAATSIKSIPVTLFSPCPNLKSLVRTFAASRIESVPYGLLRHAQTLSLCEETFANCPRLEEADNPFGDKKHLPVCLEGFMQGAAPRLFAWCDKSRREEAGWIRPPAALSDPSFAFDWIAVRGSCEPIVSFYPIDLELKGDLLIEWGDGCAELVDWNTCEALTHAYAVPGTYRVRIHSTPGEAVRPFQLGKGLAAVLTPLPPFHPRSLDSLGDFGGWAADRRRLERLPEDLFIHNPDIVNLEQAFAGCVKLAEVPDAILAPLASLENADGLFAFCKSLPALPASFVSVPRRHEFDCFAPEPADKTETAKEPL
;
A
#
# COMPACT_ATOMS: atom_id res chain seq x y z
N MET A 1 -15.36 -12.54 -62.44
CA MET A 1 -15.06 -11.20 -62.97
C MET A 1 -15.58 -10.17 -61.99
N HIS A 2 -14.81 -9.25 -61.64
CA HIS A 2 -14.85 -8.09 -60.76
C HIS A 2 -14.29 -8.29 -59.37
N CYS A 3 -13.01 -7.93 -59.32
CA CYS A 3 -12.23 -7.72 -58.14
C CYS A 3 -12.61 -6.37 -57.53
N GLY A 4 -13.00 -6.33 -56.27
CA GLY A 4 -13.27 -5.11 -55.49
C GLY A 4 -12.21 -4.92 -54.44
N THR A 5 -11.37 -3.94 -54.65
CA THR A 5 -10.33 -3.46 -53.78
C THR A 5 -10.88 -2.85 -52.52
N ILE A 6 -10.47 -3.40 -51.34
CA ILE A 6 -10.79 -2.82 -50.01
C ILE A 6 -9.68 -1.79 -49.71
N GLY A 7 -10.10 -0.53 -49.70
CA GLY A 7 -9.23 0.58 -49.27
C GLY A 7 -8.91 0.54 -47.81
N GLY A 8 -7.62 0.47 -47.47
CA GLY A 8 -7.14 0.61 -46.11
C GLY A 8 -7.28 2.06 -45.63
N SER A 9 -8.02 2.26 -44.52
CA SER A 9 -8.05 3.52 -43.80
C SER A 9 -6.76 3.67 -42.98
N GLY A 10 -5.83 4.48 -43.48
CA GLY A 10 -4.66 4.90 -42.75
C GLY A 10 -5.08 5.69 -41.50
N LYS A 11 -4.79 5.15 -40.33
CA LYS A 11 -4.83 5.91 -39.08
C LYS A 11 -3.69 6.92 -39.12
N ASN A 12 -4.03 8.19 -39.29
CA ASN A 12 -3.14 9.31 -39.09
C ASN A 12 -2.69 9.34 -37.62
N ASN A 13 -1.56 8.70 -37.30
CA ASN A 13 -0.80 9.04 -36.13
C ASN A 13 -0.16 10.42 -36.38
N LYS A 14 -0.83 11.50 -35.97
CA LYS A 14 -0.16 12.77 -35.76
C LYS A 14 0.87 12.54 -34.66
N PRO A 15 2.17 12.86 -34.90
CA PRO A 15 3.13 12.89 -33.80
C PRO A 15 2.63 13.93 -32.78
N MET A 16 2.56 13.54 -31.51
CA MET A 16 2.36 14.50 -30.42
C MET A 16 3.40 15.59 -30.60
N SER A 17 2.93 16.83 -30.75
CA SER A 17 3.78 18.00 -30.88
C SER A 17 4.76 17.99 -29.70
N ALA A 18 6.07 18.04 -30.00
CA ALA A 18 7.09 18.25 -29.00
C ALA A 18 6.67 19.42 -28.13
N ALA A 19 6.46 19.18 -26.84
CA ALA A 19 6.16 20.23 -25.90
C ALA A 19 7.25 21.29 -26.05
N ARG A 20 6.88 22.53 -26.36
CA ARG A 20 7.80 23.66 -26.40
C ARG A 20 8.39 23.74 -25.00
N ILE A 21 9.67 23.40 -24.86
CA ILE A 21 10.42 23.67 -23.65
C ILE A 21 10.48 25.18 -23.54
N ILE A 22 9.72 25.72 -22.59
CA ILE A 22 9.80 27.13 -22.22
C ILE A 22 11.17 27.29 -21.57
N PRO A 23 12.00 28.31 -21.96
CA PRO A 23 13.28 28.54 -21.30
C PRO A 23 13.04 28.57 -19.80
N SER A 24 13.63 27.64 -19.07
CA SER A 24 13.33 27.42 -17.66
C SER A 24 13.74 28.66 -16.86
N GLN A 25 12.82 29.15 -16.02
CA GLN A 25 13.19 30.06 -14.96
C GLN A 25 14.25 29.36 -14.10
N PRO A 26 15.26 30.09 -13.58
CA PRO A 26 16.24 29.48 -12.69
C PRO A 26 15.56 28.77 -11.53
N PHE A 27 16.02 27.56 -11.23
CA PHE A 27 15.54 26.81 -10.07
C PHE A 27 16.08 27.45 -8.80
N ALA A 28 15.20 27.94 -7.93
CA ALA A 28 15.54 28.72 -6.76
C ALA A 28 15.15 28.02 -5.47
N PHE A 29 16.09 27.92 -4.56
CA PHE A 29 15.89 27.42 -3.20
C PHE A 29 16.64 28.26 -2.18
N THR A 30 16.25 28.15 -0.92
CA THR A 30 16.86 28.92 0.16
C THR A 30 17.59 28.01 1.12
N VAL A 31 18.78 28.42 1.49
CA VAL A 31 19.61 27.78 2.51
C VAL A 31 19.80 28.71 3.71
N ILE A 32 19.93 28.13 4.91
CA ILE A 32 20.39 28.82 6.12
C ILE A 32 21.78 28.30 6.42
N CYS A 33 22.78 29.13 6.22
CA CYS A 33 24.18 28.74 6.33
C CYS A 33 24.82 29.31 7.56
N PRO A 34 25.37 28.50 8.44
CA PRO A 34 26.35 28.94 9.42
C PRO A 34 27.63 29.41 8.72
N LYS A 35 28.30 30.38 9.34
CA LYS A 35 29.58 30.90 8.86
C LYS A 35 30.58 29.75 8.66
N ASP A 36 31.32 29.80 7.56
CA ASP A 36 32.36 28.85 7.16
C ASP A 36 31.93 27.39 7.02
N GLU A 37 30.62 27.08 7.09
CA GLU A 37 30.11 25.76 6.82
C GLU A 37 30.01 25.52 5.29
N LEU A 38 30.26 24.26 4.89
CA LEU A 38 30.22 23.86 3.49
C LEU A 38 28.78 23.59 3.04
N VAL A 39 28.35 24.30 2.02
CA VAL A 39 27.05 24.10 1.35
C VAL A 39 27.31 23.39 0.04
N THR A 40 26.71 22.20 -0.17
CA THR A 40 26.99 21.34 -1.31
C THR A 40 25.72 20.95 -2.04
N VAL A 41 25.69 21.15 -3.35
CA VAL A 41 24.70 20.59 -4.29
C VAL A 41 25.32 19.36 -4.96
N GLU A 42 24.57 18.29 -5.03
CA GLU A 42 24.99 17.05 -5.67
C GLU A 42 24.26 16.84 -6.99
N PHE A 43 25.02 16.41 -8.00
CA PHE A 43 24.50 16.08 -9.33
C PHE A 43 24.90 14.65 -9.70
N PHE A 44 24.06 13.98 -10.45
CA PHE A 44 24.50 12.77 -11.16
C PHE A 44 25.47 13.16 -12.27
N ALA A 45 26.57 12.43 -12.41
CA ALA A 45 27.41 12.54 -13.57
C ALA A 45 26.71 11.85 -14.76
N VAL A 46 26.72 12.50 -15.90
CA VAL A 46 26.03 12.02 -17.11
C VAL A 46 27.03 11.78 -18.24
N PRO A 47 26.73 10.90 -19.21
CA PRO A 47 27.56 10.71 -20.39
C PRO A 47 27.79 12.04 -21.14
N GLN A 48 28.97 12.19 -21.78
CA GLN A 48 29.35 13.45 -22.44
C GLN A 48 28.31 13.94 -23.44
N PHE A 49 27.75 13.06 -24.25
CA PHE A 49 26.72 13.43 -25.22
C PHE A 49 25.42 13.95 -24.56
N ALA A 50 25.03 13.43 -23.40
CA ALA A 50 23.92 13.96 -22.65
C ALA A 50 24.27 15.33 -22.03
N ALA A 51 25.48 15.50 -21.51
CA ALA A 51 25.96 16.76 -20.96
C ALA A 51 26.01 17.88 -22.02
N GLU A 52 26.40 17.56 -23.24
CA GLU A 52 26.39 18.51 -24.37
C GLU A 52 24.96 19.03 -24.67
N HIS A 53 23.95 18.18 -24.56
CA HIS A 53 22.54 18.58 -24.73
C HIS A 53 21.97 19.33 -23.52
N ILE A 54 22.42 19.01 -22.31
CA ILE A 54 22.04 19.75 -21.08
C ILE A 54 22.60 21.17 -21.15
N GLY A 55 23.81 21.33 -21.66
CA GLY A 55 24.53 22.58 -21.72
C GLY A 55 25.15 22.98 -20.39
N GLU A 56 25.66 24.20 -20.30
CA GLU A 56 26.33 24.70 -19.09
C GLU A 56 25.35 24.87 -17.94
N ILE A 57 25.50 24.07 -16.87
CA ILE A 57 24.82 24.29 -15.60
C ILE A 57 25.58 25.34 -14.80
N ARG A 58 24.88 26.32 -14.26
CA ARG A 58 25.48 27.40 -13.47
C ARG A 58 24.75 27.55 -12.14
N ILE A 59 25.50 27.62 -11.06
CA ILE A 59 24.98 27.91 -9.71
C ILE A 59 25.39 29.34 -9.34
N ASP A 60 24.38 30.16 -8.98
CA ASP A 60 24.55 31.41 -8.29
C ASP A 60 24.24 31.18 -6.80
N TRP A 61 25.22 31.43 -5.93
CA TRP A 61 25.15 31.14 -4.50
C TRP A 61 24.42 32.22 -3.70
N GLY A 62 23.99 33.32 -4.35
CA GLY A 62 23.21 34.39 -3.71
C GLY A 62 24.03 35.35 -2.85
N ASP A 63 25.35 35.32 -2.98
CA ASP A 63 26.31 36.23 -2.37
C ASP A 63 27.12 37.01 -3.43
N GLY A 64 26.73 36.89 -4.69
CA GLY A 64 27.42 37.47 -5.85
C GLY A 64 28.44 36.51 -6.49
N SER A 65 28.68 35.35 -5.91
CA SER A 65 29.48 34.32 -6.53
C SER A 65 28.65 33.39 -7.43
N SER A 66 29.20 33.03 -8.58
CA SER A 66 28.55 32.12 -9.52
C SER A 66 29.60 31.21 -10.15
N VAL A 67 29.29 29.90 -10.21
CA VAL A 67 30.19 28.89 -10.75
C VAL A 67 29.51 28.01 -11.80
N PRO A 68 30.21 27.66 -12.89
CA PRO A 68 29.77 26.59 -13.76
C PRO A 68 29.97 25.23 -13.09
N VAL A 69 29.14 24.26 -13.45
CA VAL A 69 29.22 22.87 -12.95
C VAL A 69 29.40 21.95 -14.15
N ASP A 70 30.50 21.21 -14.14
CA ASP A 70 30.75 20.15 -15.12
C ASP A 70 30.19 18.83 -14.60
N VAL A 71 29.17 18.31 -15.25
CA VAL A 71 28.50 17.06 -14.91
C VAL A 71 28.92 15.88 -15.79
N VAL A 72 29.98 16.05 -16.63
CA VAL A 72 30.46 14.99 -17.52
C VAL A 72 31.01 13.83 -16.68
N MET A 73 30.58 12.63 -17.03
CA MET A 73 31.03 11.39 -16.37
C MET A 73 32.49 11.11 -16.76
N PRO A 74 33.40 10.88 -15.81
CA PRO A 74 34.78 10.46 -16.11
C PRO A 74 34.80 9.14 -16.90
N THR A 75 35.70 9.00 -17.86
CA THR A 75 35.83 7.81 -18.72
C THR A 75 36.07 6.52 -17.91
N ALA A 76 36.79 6.59 -16.80
CA ALA A 76 37.02 5.46 -15.90
C ALA A 76 35.71 4.94 -15.30
N SER A 77 34.85 5.84 -14.86
CA SER A 77 33.51 5.49 -14.26
C SER A 77 32.57 4.90 -15.30
N LEU A 78 32.65 5.34 -16.55
CA LEU A 78 31.88 4.74 -17.65
C LEU A 78 32.26 3.27 -17.87
N THR A 79 33.55 2.94 -17.74
CA THR A 79 34.04 1.57 -17.86
C THR A 79 33.58 0.69 -16.70
N GLU A 80 33.50 1.24 -15.46
CA GLU A 80 32.98 0.54 -14.28
C GLU A 80 31.47 0.26 -14.39
N MET A 81 30.67 1.21 -14.88
CA MET A 81 29.25 1.00 -15.15
C MET A 81 29.02 -0.09 -16.21
N LEU A 82 29.78 -0.09 -17.30
CA LEU A 82 29.68 -1.11 -18.34
C LEU A 82 30.09 -2.51 -17.84
N SER A 83 30.79 -2.59 -16.69
CA SER A 83 31.15 -3.85 -16.04
C SER A 83 30.14 -4.32 -14.98
N GLY A 84 28.99 -3.65 -14.86
CA GLY A 84 27.86 -4.08 -14.01
C GLY A 84 27.79 -3.40 -12.63
N ASN A 85 28.44 -2.26 -12.47
CA ASN A 85 28.29 -1.44 -11.26
C ASN A 85 27.24 -0.34 -11.52
N ASP A 86 26.01 -0.54 -11.02
CA ASP A 86 24.84 0.31 -11.29
C ASP A 86 24.83 1.66 -10.53
N VAL A 87 25.92 2.03 -9.87
CA VAL A 87 25.98 3.29 -9.10
C VAL A 87 26.47 4.43 -9.99
N LEU A 88 25.58 5.39 -10.27
CA LEU A 88 25.94 6.61 -10.99
C LEU A 88 26.95 7.45 -10.17
N PRO A 89 28.07 7.88 -10.77
CA PRO A 89 29.00 8.80 -10.13
C PRO A 89 28.34 10.14 -9.78
N VAL A 90 28.87 10.81 -8.77
CA VAL A 90 28.30 12.05 -8.23
C VAL A 90 29.29 13.18 -8.40
N VAL A 91 28.81 14.31 -8.89
CA VAL A 91 29.55 15.57 -8.97
C VAL A 91 29.09 16.50 -7.85
N HIS A 92 30.01 17.07 -7.12
CA HIS A 92 29.76 17.97 -6.01
C HIS A 92 30.10 19.41 -6.39
N ALA A 93 29.13 20.33 -6.27
CA ALA A 93 29.39 21.76 -6.33
C ALA A 93 29.24 22.34 -4.92
N SER A 94 30.32 22.91 -4.39
CA SER A 94 30.36 23.34 -2.99
C SER A 94 30.78 24.80 -2.84
N HIS A 95 30.22 25.48 -1.83
CA HIS A 95 30.49 26.86 -1.50
C HIS A 95 30.57 27.07 0.02
N ARG A 96 31.37 28.07 0.46
CA ARG A 96 31.44 28.50 1.86
C ARG A 96 31.12 29.96 1.96
N TYR A 97 30.21 30.31 2.87
CA TYR A 97 29.85 31.69 3.13
C TYR A 97 30.70 32.25 4.27
N GLY A 98 31.21 33.45 4.12
CA GLY A 98 32.02 34.14 5.16
C GLY A 98 31.22 34.64 6.35
N GLU A 99 29.88 34.62 6.29
CA GLU A 99 28.97 35.11 7.31
C GLU A 99 27.74 34.21 7.43
N ASP A 100 27.20 34.11 8.65
CA ASP A 100 25.92 33.46 8.90
C ASP A 100 24.80 34.14 8.10
N GLY A 101 23.83 33.36 7.64
CA GLY A 101 22.66 33.97 7.06
C GLY A 101 21.82 33.09 6.16
N LYS A 102 20.74 33.71 5.73
CA LYS A 102 19.81 33.13 4.74
C LYS A 102 20.25 33.55 3.35
N ARG A 103 20.41 32.60 2.44
CA ARG A 103 20.81 32.85 1.04
C ARG A 103 19.83 32.18 0.10
N THR A 104 19.54 32.84 -1.02
CA THR A 104 18.79 32.22 -2.13
C THR A 104 19.79 31.76 -3.17
N VAL A 105 19.89 30.46 -3.33
CA VAL A 105 20.72 29.82 -4.34
C VAL A 105 19.87 29.56 -5.58
N THR A 106 20.43 29.85 -6.77
CA THR A 106 19.75 29.57 -8.02
C THR A 106 20.59 28.67 -8.91
N ILE A 107 19.94 27.72 -9.58
CA ILE A 107 20.55 26.85 -10.58
C ILE A 107 19.89 27.16 -11.92
N SER A 108 20.71 27.47 -12.91
CA SER A 108 20.26 27.68 -14.29
C SER A 108 20.83 26.64 -15.24
N THR A 109 20.00 26.20 -16.17
CA THR A 109 20.35 25.26 -17.23
C THR A 109 19.67 25.70 -18.53
N PRO A 110 20.40 25.85 -19.65
CA PRO A 110 19.83 26.36 -20.88
C PRO A 110 18.81 25.40 -21.53
N SER A 111 18.95 24.10 -21.33
CA SER A 111 18.05 23.08 -21.89
C SER A 111 16.78 22.86 -21.07
N GLY A 112 16.77 23.30 -19.81
CA GLY A 112 15.71 22.98 -18.85
C GLY A 112 15.85 21.61 -18.19
N PHE A 113 16.84 20.77 -18.57
CA PHE A 113 17.17 19.51 -17.91
C PHE A 113 18.21 19.70 -16.81
N LEU A 114 18.05 18.98 -15.70
CA LEU A 114 18.96 19.04 -14.57
C LEU A 114 19.20 17.65 -13.98
N PRO A 115 20.45 17.15 -13.96
CA PRO A 115 20.82 15.87 -13.34
C PRO A 115 21.02 16.04 -11.83
N LEU A 116 20.03 16.59 -11.13
CA LEU A 116 20.09 16.88 -9.70
C LEU A 116 19.93 15.59 -8.90
N LYS A 117 20.88 15.32 -7.98
CA LYS A 117 20.83 14.19 -7.05
C LYS A 117 20.36 14.62 -5.67
N ALA A 118 20.96 15.68 -5.11
CA ALA A 118 20.59 16.19 -3.80
C ALA A 118 20.84 17.70 -3.67
N LEU A 119 20.00 18.37 -2.90
CA LEU A 119 20.16 19.75 -2.47
C LEU A 119 21.02 19.81 -1.19
N PRO A 120 21.54 21.00 -0.83
CA PRO A 120 22.28 21.15 0.41
C PRO A 120 21.48 20.74 1.64
N LEU A 121 22.18 20.17 2.63
CA LEU A 121 21.61 19.81 3.94
C LEU A 121 20.89 20.98 4.62
N GLN A 122 21.37 22.21 4.38
CA GLN A 122 20.86 23.45 4.94
C GLN A 122 19.63 24.01 4.16
N THR A 123 19.09 23.28 3.18
CA THR A 123 17.96 23.75 2.38
C THR A 123 16.68 23.79 3.19
N VAL A 124 16.15 25.00 3.39
CA VAL A 124 14.93 25.23 4.20
C VAL A 124 13.67 25.46 3.36
N SER A 125 13.81 25.95 2.14
CA SER A 125 12.64 26.14 1.27
C SER A 125 12.98 26.04 -0.20
N VAL A 126 12.01 25.62 -1.00
CA VAL A 126 12.05 25.64 -2.45
C VAL A 126 10.94 26.56 -2.96
N ALA A 127 11.34 27.62 -3.70
CA ALA A 127 10.47 28.71 -4.12
C ALA A 127 10.05 28.65 -5.60
N SER A 128 10.63 27.77 -6.40
CA SER A 128 10.35 27.63 -7.83
C SER A 128 10.11 26.18 -8.25
N ALA A 129 9.55 26.00 -9.45
CA ALA A 129 9.41 24.69 -10.05
C ALA A 129 10.79 24.04 -10.30
N LEU A 130 10.86 22.72 -10.03
CA LEU A 130 12.03 21.90 -10.32
C LEU A 130 12.21 21.81 -11.84
N PRO A 131 13.41 21.99 -12.39
CA PRO A 131 13.71 21.70 -13.79
C PRO A 131 13.37 20.24 -14.13
N VAL A 132 13.34 19.88 -15.40
CA VAL A 132 13.12 18.50 -15.80
C VAL A 132 14.28 17.65 -15.30
N LEU A 133 13.98 16.71 -14.41
CA LEU A 133 15.01 15.81 -13.88
C LEU A 133 15.43 14.80 -14.93
N THR A 134 16.73 14.49 -14.96
CA THR A 134 17.32 13.43 -15.76
C THR A 134 18.39 12.70 -14.96
N VAL A 135 18.58 11.43 -15.24
CA VAL A 135 19.70 10.62 -14.70
C VAL A 135 20.73 10.29 -15.78
N GLY A 136 20.65 10.98 -16.94
CA GLY A 136 21.58 10.79 -18.04
C GLY A 136 21.18 9.72 -19.05
N GLU A 137 19.98 9.13 -18.90
CA GLU A 137 19.36 8.35 -19.96
C GLU A 137 19.06 9.23 -21.17
N THR A 138 19.16 8.65 -22.36
CA THR A 138 18.98 9.40 -23.62
C THR A 138 18.12 8.65 -24.60
N ASP A 139 17.38 9.41 -25.40
CA ASP A 139 16.67 8.88 -26.55
C ASP A 139 17.65 8.45 -27.68
N PRO A 140 17.17 7.80 -28.75
CA PRO A 140 18.00 7.36 -29.85
C PRO A 140 18.78 8.49 -30.56
N GLU A 141 18.35 9.73 -30.42
CA GLU A 141 19.01 10.93 -30.95
C GLU A 141 20.02 11.54 -29.97
N GLY A 142 20.23 10.93 -28.80
CA GLY A 142 21.18 11.35 -27.76
C GLY A 142 20.69 12.49 -26.87
N ARG A 143 19.40 12.85 -26.92
CA ARG A 143 18.83 13.89 -26.06
C ARG A 143 18.49 13.32 -24.68
N PRO A 144 18.70 14.06 -23.57
CA PRO A 144 18.37 13.60 -22.24
C PRO A 144 16.90 13.21 -22.11
N GLU A 145 16.62 12.06 -21.52
CA GLU A 145 15.28 11.67 -21.13
C GLU A 145 14.94 12.19 -19.74
N ALA A 146 13.66 12.53 -19.52
CA ALA A 146 13.17 12.89 -18.22
C ALA A 146 13.05 11.65 -17.35
N SER A 147 13.53 11.74 -16.09
CA SER A 147 13.43 10.71 -15.08
C SER A 147 11.97 10.41 -14.74
N ASP A 148 11.66 9.16 -14.42
CA ASP A 148 10.39 8.74 -13.83
C ASP A 148 10.44 8.66 -12.29
N THR A 149 11.63 8.81 -11.69
CA THR A 149 11.88 8.71 -10.26
C THR A 149 12.39 10.04 -9.72
N LEU A 150 11.77 10.51 -8.61
CA LEU A 150 12.28 11.63 -7.84
C LEU A 150 13.31 11.09 -6.84
N PRO A 151 14.58 11.48 -6.96
CA PRO A 151 15.57 11.07 -5.97
C PRO A 151 15.29 11.75 -4.60
N PRO A 152 15.85 11.25 -3.48
CA PRO A 152 15.76 11.90 -2.18
C PRO A 152 16.57 13.21 -2.17
N LEU A 153 15.94 14.28 -2.69
CA LEU A 153 16.59 15.60 -2.90
C LEU A 153 16.99 16.29 -1.59
N PHE A 154 16.39 15.93 -0.46
CA PHE A 154 16.52 16.62 0.82
C PHE A 154 17.25 15.72 1.82
N PRO A 155 18.59 15.84 1.91
CA PRO A 155 19.37 14.97 2.80
C PRO A 155 19.01 15.18 4.26
N ILE A 156 19.02 14.08 5.02
CA ILE A 156 18.75 14.05 6.47
C ILE A 156 20.03 14.39 7.22
N ASP A 157 19.97 15.37 8.13
CA ASP A 157 21.08 15.68 9.02
C ASP A 157 21.30 14.52 10.02
N PRO A 158 22.47 13.87 9.99
CA PRO A 158 22.75 12.75 10.88
C PRO A 158 22.74 13.14 12.38
N LYS A 159 22.83 14.44 12.72
CA LYS A 159 22.79 14.91 14.09
C LYS A 159 21.37 15.07 14.62
N THR A 160 20.46 15.51 13.77
CA THR A 160 19.06 15.77 14.14
C THR A 160 18.11 14.66 13.73
N GLY A 161 18.48 13.85 12.75
CA GLY A 161 17.62 12.85 12.12
C GLY A 161 16.54 13.45 11.22
N GLU A 162 16.66 14.75 10.86
CA GLU A 162 15.67 15.48 10.08
C GLU A 162 16.30 16.23 8.92
N ALA A 163 15.56 16.44 7.83
CA ALA A 163 15.89 17.36 6.78
C ALA A 163 15.33 18.75 7.09
N ALA A 164 16.10 19.80 6.80
CA ALA A 164 15.76 21.18 7.16
C ALA A 164 14.58 21.76 6.34
N LEU A 165 14.16 21.13 5.27
CA LEU A 165 13.10 21.59 4.37
C LEU A 165 11.78 21.79 5.12
N ASN A 166 11.26 23.02 5.13
CA ASN A 166 10.00 23.38 5.78
C ASN A 166 8.95 24.01 4.85
N PHE A 167 9.32 24.39 3.62
CA PHE A 167 8.41 24.95 2.62
C PHE A 167 8.72 24.43 1.23
N LEU A 168 7.65 24.07 0.52
CA LEU A 168 7.67 23.61 -0.86
C LEU A 168 6.65 24.40 -1.67
N CYS A 169 7.06 24.98 -2.80
CA CYS A 169 6.12 25.73 -3.65
C CYS A 169 5.07 24.80 -4.29
N PRO A 170 3.85 25.30 -4.54
CA PRO A 170 2.78 24.50 -5.13
C PRO A 170 3.11 23.90 -6.50
N ASP A 171 3.94 24.59 -7.28
CA ASP A 171 4.32 24.21 -8.65
C ASP A 171 5.62 23.41 -8.71
N PHE A 172 6.11 22.90 -7.57
CA PHE A 172 7.42 22.22 -7.47
C PHE A 172 7.63 21.18 -8.57
N LEU A 173 6.63 20.36 -8.86
CA LEU A 173 6.71 19.26 -9.85
C LEU A 173 6.21 19.64 -11.25
N ALA A 174 5.87 20.91 -11.52
CA ALA A 174 5.18 21.33 -12.75
C ALA A 174 5.89 20.91 -14.05
N ASN A 175 7.22 20.83 -14.06
CA ASN A 175 7.99 20.46 -15.24
C ASN A 175 8.29 18.95 -15.34
N ASN A 176 7.81 18.12 -14.41
CA ASN A 176 8.18 16.71 -14.30
C ASN A 176 7.00 15.74 -14.43
N PRO A 177 6.23 15.77 -15.54
CA PRO A 177 5.02 14.94 -15.69
C PRO A 177 5.30 13.44 -15.87
N LYS A 178 6.55 13.05 -16.12
CA LYS A 178 6.96 11.64 -16.23
C LYS A 178 7.18 10.97 -14.86
N LEU A 179 7.38 11.76 -13.80
CA LEU A 179 7.63 11.20 -12.46
C LEU A 179 6.48 10.29 -12.03
N ALA A 180 6.85 9.07 -11.63
CA ALA A 180 5.96 8.01 -11.20
C ALA A 180 6.30 7.46 -9.81
N PHE A 181 7.57 7.59 -9.37
CA PHE A 181 8.08 7.02 -8.12
C PHE A 181 8.63 8.14 -7.23
N PHE A 182 8.12 8.22 -6.00
CA PHE A 182 8.45 9.24 -5.00
C PHE A 182 8.90 8.64 -3.67
N ASP A 183 9.43 7.43 -3.72
CA ASP A 183 9.78 6.68 -2.52
C ASP A 183 10.79 7.46 -1.68
N GLU A 184 10.46 7.69 -0.41
CA GLU A 184 11.23 8.46 0.57
C GLU A 184 11.55 9.92 0.18
N ALA A 185 10.99 10.47 -0.91
CA ALA A 185 11.38 11.76 -1.48
C ALA A 185 11.30 12.95 -0.51
N PHE A 186 10.38 12.94 0.43
CA PHE A 186 10.17 13.97 1.46
C PHE A 186 10.21 13.39 2.88
N ALA A 187 10.81 12.21 3.06
CA ALA A 187 10.92 11.58 4.37
C ALA A 187 11.73 12.45 5.35
N ALA A 188 11.34 12.41 6.63
CA ALA A 188 11.98 13.13 7.73
C ALA A 188 12.13 14.65 7.52
N THR A 189 11.33 15.26 6.65
CA THR A 189 11.35 16.71 6.41
C THR A 189 10.63 17.50 7.50
N SER A 190 11.00 18.79 7.64
CA SER A 190 10.33 19.73 8.53
C SER A 190 9.09 20.41 7.90
N ILE A 191 8.60 19.90 6.76
CA ILE A 191 7.39 20.39 6.10
C ILE A 191 6.19 20.22 7.02
N LYS A 192 5.38 21.30 7.15
CA LYS A 192 4.17 21.30 7.97
C LYS A 192 2.90 21.10 7.14
N SER A 193 2.90 21.56 5.90
CA SER A 193 1.76 21.47 4.99
C SER A 193 2.20 21.02 3.60
N ILE A 194 1.36 20.22 2.96
CA ILE A 194 1.58 19.74 1.60
C ILE A 194 0.70 20.57 0.66
N PRO A 195 1.26 21.16 -0.42
CA PRO A 195 0.42 21.78 -1.44
C PRO A 195 -0.54 20.75 -2.05
N VAL A 196 -1.84 21.05 -2.06
CA VAL A 196 -2.87 20.14 -2.60
C VAL A 196 -2.65 19.78 -4.08
N THR A 197 -1.95 20.64 -4.81
CA THR A 197 -1.63 20.48 -6.24
C THR A 197 -0.30 19.76 -6.48
N LEU A 198 0.43 19.38 -5.43
CA LEU A 198 1.81 18.84 -5.54
C LEU A 198 1.93 17.73 -6.59
N PHE A 199 1.06 16.73 -6.55
CA PHE A 199 1.10 15.59 -7.47
C PHE A 199 0.23 15.76 -8.72
N SER A 200 -0.48 16.89 -8.87
CA SER A 200 -1.33 17.13 -10.04
C SER A 200 -0.58 17.09 -11.40
N PRO A 201 0.70 17.50 -11.49
CA PRO A 201 1.46 17.38 -12.71
C PRO A 201 1.88 15.95 -13.08
N CYS A 202 1.76 14.97 -12.16
CA CYS A 202 2.28 13.60 -12.30
C CYS A 202 1.15 12.58 -12.53
N PRO A 203 0.55 12.49 -13.75
CA PRO A 203 -0.60 11.61 -14.00
C PRO A 203 -0.26 10.12 -13.92
N ASN A 204 1.01 9.76 -14.07
CA ASN A 204 1.49 8.38 -14.07
C ASN A 204 2.06 7.95 -12.69
N LEU A 205 1.72 8.66 -11.62
CA LEU A 205 2.16 8.36 -10.26
C LEU A 205 1.82 6.91 -9.88
N LYS A 206 2.84 6.11 -9.48
CA LYS A 206 2.73 4.69 -9.16
C LYS A 206 3.06 4.37 -7.71
N SER A 207 4.06 5.05 -7.13
CA SER A 207 4.56 4.76 -5.80
C SER A 207 4.78 6.01 -4.96
N LEU A 208 4.36 5.92 -3.69
CA LEU A 208 4.56 6.89 -2.62
C LEU A 208 5.07 6.20 -1.35
N VAL A 209 5.82 5.10 -1.48
CA VAL A 209 6.33 4.36 -0.33
C VAL A 209 7.17 5.28 0.56
N ARG A 210 6.77 5.43 1.83
CA ARG A 210 7.46 6.26 2.84
C ARG A 210 7.71 7.72 2.42
N THR A 211 7.00 8.23 1.42
CA THR A 211 7.28 9.54 0.80
C THR A 211 7.37 10.67 1.82
N PHE A 212 6.49 10.71 2.82
CA PHE A 212 6.48 11.71 3.90
C PHE A 212 6.74 11.09 5.29
N ALA A 213 7.24 9.86 5.35
CA ALA A 213 7.47 9.18 6.62
C ALA A 213 8.38 10.02 7.55
N ALA A 214 8.07 10.02 8.85
CA ALA A 214 8.79 10.76 9.89
C ALA A 214 8.85 12.29 9.68
N SER A 215 8.04 12.85 8.80
CA SER A 215 7.99 14.30 8.55
C SER A 215 7.19 15.05 9.62
N ARG A 216 7.29 16.40 9.63
CA ARG A 216 6.56 17.27 10.58
C ARG A 216 5.22 17.77 10.04
N ILE A 217 4.62 17.05 9.09
CA ILE A 217 3.32 17.39 8.52
C ILE A 217 2.26 17.46 9.64
N GLU A 218 1.46 18.53 9.63
CA GLU A 218 0.38 18.79 10.59
C GLU A 218 -0.98 18.36 10.03
N SER A 219 -1.14 18.38 8.68
CA SER A 219 -2.37 17.94 8.00
C SER A 219 -2.12 17.40 6.61
N VAL A 220 -2.98 16.47 6.18
CA VAL A 220 -3.02 15.96 4.79
C VAL A 220 -4.24 16.55 4.09
N PRO A 221 -4.06 17.30 2.96
CA PRO A 221 -5.17 17.98 2.31
C PRO A 221 -6.09 16.99 1.56
N TYR A 222 -7.40 17.31 1.56
CA TYR A 222 -8.40 16.60 0.76
C TYR A 222 -8.03 16.59 -0.73
N GLY A 223 -8.09 15.39 -1.33
CA GLY A 223 -7.89 15.23 -2.77
C GLY A 223 -6.45 15.40 -3.26
N LEU A 224 -5.45 15.39 -2.37
CA LEU A 224 -4.02 15.45 -2.72
C LEU A 224 -3.65 14.48 -3.86
N LEU A 225 -4.20 13.27 -3.81
CA LEU A 225 -3.92 12.16 -4.73
C LEU A 225 -5.05 11.91 -5.74
N ARG A 226 -6.03 12.80 -5.85
CA ARG A 226 -7.21 12.60 -6.72
C ARG A 226 -6.89 12.38 -8.19
N HIS A 227 -5.75 12.88 -8.67
CA HIS A 227 -5.31 12.75 -10.07
C HIS A 227 -4.44 11.53 -10.34
N ALA A 228 -3.93 10.87 -9.31
CA ALA A 228 -3.02 9.74 -9.43
C ALA A 228 -3.79 8.43 -9.72
N GLN A 229 -4.16 8.21 -10.98
CA GLN A 229 -5.01 7.09 -11.42
C GLN A 229 -4.27 5.73 -11.44
N THR A 230 -2.95 5.77 -11.56
CA THR A 230 -2.07 4.61 -11.65
C THR A 230 -1.36 4.28 -10.34
N LEU A 231 -1.69 5.02 -9.27
CA LEU A 231 -1.08 4.84 -7.96
C LEU A 231 -1.46 3.47 -7.39
N SER A 232 -0.47 2.68 -7.07
CA SER A 232 -0.63 1.31 -6.56
C SER A 232 0.04 1.08 -5.20
N LEU A 233 1.15 1.77 -4.92
CA LEU A 233 1.94 1.59 -3.71
C LEU A 233 1.91 2.86 -2.86
N CYS A 234 1.38 2.74 -1.64
CA CYS A 234 1.29 3.85 -0.67
C CYS A 234 1.74 3.41 0.74
N GLU A 235 2.57 2.38 0.81
CA GLU A 235 3.06 1.83 2.08
C GLU A 235 3.74 2.92 2.90
N GLU A 236 3.38 3.01 4.17
CA GLU A 236 3.98 3.93 5.14
C GLU A 236 4.10 5.40 4.67
N THR A 237 3.32 5.86 3.69
CA THR A 237 3.45 7.20 3.09
C THR A 237 3.55 8.32 4.12
N PHE A 238 2.75 8.27 5.19
CA PHE A 238 2.73 9.24 6.30
C PHE A 238 3.10 8.59 7.64
N ALA A 239 3.81 7.47 7.63
CA ALA A 239 4.17 6.77 8.85
C ALA A 239 5.06 7.63 9.76
N ASN A 240 4.85 7.50 11.07
CA ASN A 240 5.65 8.17 12.10
C ASN A 240 5.70 9.70 11.99
N CYS A 241 4.66 10.34 11.45
CA CYS A 241 4.52 11.80 11.44
C CYS A 241 4.02 12.31 12.81
N PRO A 242 4.89 12.84 13.69
CA PRO A 242 4.53 13.07 15.09
C PRO A 242 3.58 14.25 15.30
N ARG A 243 3.39 15.10 14.29
CA ARG A 243 2.52 16.29 14.34
C ARG A 243 1.26 16.16 13.52
N LEU A 244 1.08 15.05 12.84
CA LEU A 244 -0.08 14.83 12.00
C LEU A 244 -1.32 14.63 12.88
N GLU A 245 -2.13 15.67 13.04
CA GLU A 245 -3.35 15.68 13.87
C GLU A 245 -4.61 15.52 13.04
N GLU A 246 -4.60 15.97 11.79
CA GLU A 246 -5.74 15.95 10.89
C GLU A 246 -5.33 15.41 9.51
N ALA A 247 -6.11 14.49 9.00
CA ALA A 247 -5.96 14.01 7.64
C ALA A 247 -7.33 13.98 6.96
N ASP A 248 -7.51 14.85 6.00
CA ASP A 248 -8.62 14.76 5.07
C ASP A 248 -8.37 13.63 4.07
N ASN A 249 -9.45 13.20 3.38
CA ASN A 249 -9.32 12.16 2.38
C ASN A 249 -8.35 12.54 1.25
N PRO A 250 -7.13 12.02 1.21
CA PRO A 250 -6.16 12.39 0.19
C PRO A 250 -6.55 11.93 -1.21
N PHE A 251 -7.41 10.92 -1.33
CA PHE A 251 -7.87 10.36 -2.60
C PHE A 251 -9.07 11.11 -3.18
N GLY A 252 -9.73 11.95 -2.37
CA GLY A 252 -10.94 12.69 -2.78
C GLY A 252 -12.09 11.73 -3.10
N ASP A 253 -12.80 11.97 -4.22
CA ASP A 253 -13.96 11.19 -4.65
C ASP A 253 -13.57 9.99 -5.54
N LYS A 254 -12.35 9.46 -5.45
CA LYS A 254 -11.94 8.30 -6.22
C LYS A 254 -12.77 7.07 -5.89
N LYS A 255 -13.16 6.34 -6.93
CA LYS A 255 -13.85 5.05 -6.81
C LYS A 255 -12.91 3.89 -6.50
N HIS A 256 -11.63 4.01 -6.86
CA HIS A 256 -10.62 2.98 -6.66
C HIS A 256 -9.47 3.53 -5.82
N LEU A 257 -9.13 2.84 -4.75
CA LEU A 257 -7.98 3.13 -3.92
C LEU A 257 -6.75 2.34 -4.42
N PRO A 258 -5.54 2.76 -4.03
CA PRO A 258 -4.33 1.97 -4.28
C PRO A 258 -4.44 0.56 -3.69
N VAL A 259 -3.76 -0.40 -4.33
CA VAL A 259 -3.77 -1.81 -3.92
C VAL A 259 -3.09 -2.01 -2.56
N CYS A 260 -2.07 -1.20 -2.24
CA CYS A 260 -1.34 -1.30 -0.98
C CYS A 260 -1.38 0.02 -0.21
N LEU A 261 -2.02 -0.01 0.96
CA LEU A 261 -2.08 1.08 1.94
C LEU A 261 -1.44 0.65 3.28
N GLU A 262 -0.62 -0.39 3.28
CA GLU A 262 -0.01 -0.93 4.49
C GLU A 262 0.78 0.16 5.23
N GLY A 263 0.49 0.32 6.52
CA GLY A 263 1.16 1.32 7.34
C GLY A 263 1.01 2.77 6.88
N PHE A 264 0.11 3.10 5.95
CA PHE A 264 -0.03 4.43 5.33
C PHE A 264 0.09 5.59 6.31
N MET A 265 -0.47 5.44 7.51
CA MET A 265 -0.39 6.40 8.61
C MET A 265 0.11 5.77 9.92
N GLN A 266 0.90 4.71 9.86
CA GLN A 266 1.39 4.00 11.04
C GLN A 266 2.17 4.93 11.98
N GLY A 267 1.91 4.84 13.29
CA GLY A 267 2.60 5.67 14.29
C GLY A 267 2.20 7.14 14.31
N ALA A 268 1.19 7.53 13.52
CA ALA A 268 0.54 8.82 13.65
C ALA A 268 -0.36 8.86 14.91
N ALA A 269 -0.70 10.06 15.41
CA ALA A 269 -1.47 10.21 16.64
C ALA A 269 -2.85 9.52 16.55
N PRO A 270 -3.38 8.91 17.64
CA PRO A 270 -4.64 8.16 17.64
C PRO A 270 -5.86 8.91 17.07
N ARG A 271 -5.83 10.23 17.05
CA ARG A 271 -6.89 11.07 16.47
C ARG A 271 -7.01 10.93 14.95
N LEU A 272 -5.96 10.49 14.29
CA LEU A 272 -5.93 10.33 12.83
C LEU A 272 -6.73 9.14 12.34
N PHE A 273 -6.85 8.12 13.16
CA PHE A 273 -7.71 6.98 12.88
C PHE A 273 -9.19 7.27 13.20
N ALA A 274 -9.51 8.43 13.81
CA ALA A 274 -10.90 8.83 14.03
C ALA A 274 -11.67 9.10 12.72
N TRP A 275 -10.96 9.43 11.61
CA TRP A 275 -11.59 9.50 10.29
C TRP A 275 -11.92 8.12 9.71
N CYS A 276 -11.38 7.05 10.28
CA CYS A 276 -11.80 5.67 10.05
C CYS A 276 -13.04 5.28 10.87
N ASP A 277 -13.54 6.13 11.81
CA ASP A 277 -14.80 5.87 12.43
C ASP A 277 -15.98 6.11 11.46
N LYS A 278 -17.10 5.43 11.67
CA LYS A 278 -18.25 5.37 10.76
C LYS A 278 -18.78 6.75 10.37
N SER A 279 -18.91 7.67 11.33
CA SER A 279 -19.52 8.98 11.11
C SER A 279 -18.64 9.90 10.28
N ARG A 280 -17.35 9.88 10.48
CA ARG A 280 -16.38 10.67 9.69
C ARG A 280 -16.01 10.03 8.36
N ARG A 281 -16.14 8.72 8.21
CA ARG A 281 -16.07 8.04 6.91
C ARG A 281 -17.17 8.52 5.97
N GLU A 282 -18.37 8.73 6.48
CA GLU A 282 -19.50 9.25 5.72
C GLU A 282 -19.32 10.75 5.39
N GLU A 283 -18.82 11.55 6.33
CA GLU A 283 -18.57 12.99 6.15
C GLU A 283 -17.37 13.27 5.25
N ALA A 284 -16.29 12.50 5.36
CA ALA A 284 -15.07 12.71 4.59
C ALA A 284 -15.15 12.16 3.15
N GLY A 285 -16.19 11.37 2.81
CA GLY A 285 -16.28 10.68 1.50
C GLY A 285 -15.10 9.74 1.23
N TRP A 286 -14.32 9.42 2.24
CA TRP A 286 -13.00 8.80 2.10
C TRP A 286 -13.02 7.35 1.76
N ILE A 287 -13.78 6.65 2.50
CA ILE A 287 -14.45 5.49 2.06
C ILE A 287 -15.89 5.91 2.23
N ARG A 288 -16.47 6.51 1.22
CA ARG A 288 -17.81 6.10 0.98
C ARG A 288 -17.61 4.62 0.82
N PRO A 289 -17.93 3.83 1.84
CA PRO A 289 -18.15 2.45 1.58
C PRO A 289 -19.07 2.49 0.39
N PRO A 290 -18.77 1.84 -0.72
CA PRO A 290 -19.59 1.90 -1.91
C PRO A 290 -21.00 1.78 -1.42
N ALA A 291 -21.85 2.76 -1.69
CA ALA A 291 -23.15 3.05 -1.11
C ALA A 291 -23.60 2.01 -0.07
N ALA A 292 -23.17 2.21 1.17
CA ALA A 292 -23.43 1.34 2.30
C ALA A 292 -22.72 -0.03 2.29
N LEU A 293 -21.53 -0.14 2.86
CA LEU A 293 -21.06 -1.43 3.38
C LEU A 293 -21.96 -1.85 4.55
N SER A 294 -22.28 -3.13 4.63
CA SER A 294 -23.20 -3.67 5.63
C SER A 294 -22.72 -3.41 7.06
N ASP A 295 -23.65 -3.06 7.92
CA ASP A 295 -23.48 -3.13 9.36
C ASP A 295 -24.55 -4.09 9.90
N PRO A 296 -24.21 -5.21 10.51
CA PRO A 296 -22.87 -5.57 10.95
C PRO A 296 -22.04 -6.23 9.86
N SER A 297 -20.79 -5.83 9.78
CA SER A 297 -19.77 -6.52 9.04
C SER A 297 -19.47 -7.88 9.65
N PHE A 298 -18.96 -8.82 8.86
CA PHE A 298 -18.41 -10.04 9.41
C PHE A 298 -17.20 -9.74 10.28
N ALA A 299 -17.20 -10.21 11.52
CA ALA A 299 -16.16 -9.93 12.49
C ALA A 299 -15.64 -11.21 13.17
N PHE A 300 -14.33 -11.27 13.37
CA PHE A 300 -13.68 -12.37 14.08
C PHE A 300 -12.45 -11.87 14.85
N ASP A 301 -12.06 -12.60 15.89
CA ASP A 301 -10.84 -12.34 16.63
C ASP A 301 -9.71 -13.21 16.09
N TRP A 302 -8.57 -12.56 15.79
CA TRP A 302 -7.36 -13.16 15.22
C TRP A 302 -6.20 -13.06 16.19
N ILE A 303 -5.49 -14.17 16.45
CA ILE A 303 -4.27 -14.16 17.25
C ILE A 303 -3.08 -14.01 16.32
N ALA A 304 -2.48 -12.82 16.32
CA ALA A 304 -1.28 -12.51 15.60
C ALA A 304 -0.02 -13.02 16.32
N VAL A 305 0.87 -13.64 15.56
CA VAL A 305 2.18 -14.07 16.01
C VAL A 305 3.23 -13.25 15.28
N ARG A 306 4.25 -12.79 15.99
CA ARG A 306 5.31 -11.94 15.40
C ARG A 306 5.96 -12.62 14.19
N GLY A 307 5.99 -11.90 13.06
CA GLY A 307 6.63 -12.38 11.84
C GLY A 307 5.87 -13.49 11.09
N SER A 308 4.60 -13.73 11.43
CA SER A 308 3.75 -14.64 10.65
C SER A 308 3.29 -13.92 9.38
N CYS A 309 3.53 -14.57 8.24
CA CYS A 309 3.01 -14.17 6.92
C CYS A 309 1.94 -15.17 6.45
N GLU A 310 1.28 -15.88 7.37
CA GLU A 310 0.22 -16.84 7.01
C GLU A 310 -1.02 -16.07 6.53
N PRO A 311 -1.73 -16.59 5.51
CA PRO A 311 -3.00 -16.02 5.06
C PRO A 311 -4.01 -15.94 6.22
N ILE A 312 -4.59 -14.74 6.40
CA ILE A 312 -5.67 -14.51 7.37
C ILE A 312 -7.01 -14.86 6.74
N VAL A 313 -7.19 -14.46 5.48
CA VAL A 313 -8.36 -14.76 4.65
C VAL A 313 -7.88 -15.38 3.34
N SER A 314 -8.45 -16.49 2.91
CA SER A 314 -8.19 -17.12 1.61
C SER A 314 -9.50 -17.31 0.86
N PHE A 315 -9.59 -16.77 -0.35
CA PHE A 315 -10.79 -16.86 -1.16
C PHE A 315 -10.82 -18.14 -1.99
N TYR A 316 -11.97 -18.79 -2.07
CA TYR A 316 -12.14 -19.92 -2.98
C TYR A 316 -12.12 -19.43 -4.43
N PRO A 317 -11.50 -20.18 -5.37
CA PRO A 317 -11.52 -19.82 -6.79
C PRO A 317 -12.96 -19.82 -7.32
N ILE A 318 -13.30 -18.81 -8.10
CA ILE A 318 -14.58 -18.74 -8.81
C ILE A 318 -14.37 -18.21 -10.23
N ASP A 319 -15.14 -18.72 -11.18
CA ASP A 319 -15.12 -18.31 -12.60
C ASP A 319 -16.12 -17.20 -12.90
N LEU A 320 -16.35 -16.29 -11.95
CA LEU A 320 -17.33 -15.22 -12.06
C LEU A 320 -16.73 -13.89 -11.61
N GLU A 321 -16.99 -12.82 -12.34
CA GLU A 321 -16.78 -11.46 -11.85
C GLU A 321 -17.92 -11.10 -10.89
N LEU A 322 -17.57 -10.91 -9.62
CA LEU A 322 -18.49 -10.41 -8.61
C LEU A 322 -18.49 -8.89 -8.61
N LYS A 323 -19.66 -8.33 -8.36
CA LYS A 323 -19.84 -6.89 -8.16
C LYS A 323 -19.72 -6.57 -6.67
N GLY A 324 -19.30 -5.34 -6.40
CA GLY A 324 -19.17 -4.84 -5.05
C GLY A 324 -17.71 -4.81 -4.58
N ASP A 325 -17.52 -4.17 -3.45
CA ASP A 325 -16.21 -3.97 -2.84
C ASP A 325 -16.17 -4.67 -1.47
N LEU A 326 -14.98 -5.05 -1.07
CA LEU A 326 -14.70 -5.63 0.23
C LEU A 326 -13.68 -4.75 0.97
N LEU A 327 -14.05 -4.24 2.14
CA LEU A 327 -13.12 -3.54 3.01
C LEU A 327 -12.78 -4.43 4.20
N ILE A 328 -11.51 -4.57 4.51
CA ILE A 328 -11.04 -5.29 5.67
C ILE A 328 -10.39 -4.32 6.64
N GLU A 329 -10.88 -4.28 7.89
CA GLU A 329 -10.25 -3.61 9.02
C GLU A 329 -9.48 -4.65 9.83
N TRP A 330 -8.16 -4.49 9.94
CA TRP A 330 -7.28 -5.49 10.56
C TRP A 330 -7.29 -5.43 12.11
N GLY A 331 -7.88 -4.39 12.69
CA GLY A 331 -8.02 -4.25 14.15
C GLY A 331 -6.82 -3.62 14.85
N ASP A 332 -5.76 -3.31 14.13
CA ASP A 332 -4.58 -2.56 14.60
C ASP A 332 -4.58 -1.10 14.11
N GLY A 333 -5.68 -0.68 13.49
CA GLY A 333 -5.85 0.64 12.87
C GLY A 333 -5.63 0.64 11.35
N CYS A 334 -5.15 -0.46 10.78
CA CYS A 334 -5.01 -0.62 9.34
C CYS A 334 -6.33 -1.11 8.72
N ALA A 335 -6.60 -0.65 7.49
CA ALA A 335 -7.72 -1.11 6.68
C ALA A 335 -7.31 -1.22 5.22
N GLU A 336 -7.87 -2.19 4.51
CA GLU A 336 -7.56 -2.50 3.13
C GLU A 336 -8.84 -2.68 2.30
N LEU A 337 -8.89 -2.03 1.12
CA LEU A 337 -9.95 -2.28 0.14
C LEU A 337 -9.47 -3.36 -0.82
N VAL A 338 -10.25 -4.45 -0.93
CA VAL A 338 -9.84 -5.66 -1.64
C VAL A 338 -10.62 -5.77 -2.94
N ASP A 339 -9.89 -5.92 -4.05
CA ASP A 339 -10.46 -6.46 -5.29
C ASP A 339 -10.45 -7.99 -5.22
N TRP A 340 -11.54 -8.55 -4.76
CA TRP A 340 -11.67 -9.99 -4.57
C TRP A 340 -11.75 -10.81 -5.86
N ASN A 341 -11.87 -10.16 -7.03
CA ASN A 341 -11.81 -10.87 -8.31
C ASN A 341 -10.38 -11.28 -8.68
N THR A 342 -9.40 -10.52 -8.20
CA THR A 342 -7.98 -10.75 -8.47
C THR A 342 -7.21 -11.32 -7.29
N CYS A 343 -7.73 -11.20 -6.07
CA CYS A 343 -7.05 -11.62 -4.86
C CYS A 343 -7.37 -13.08 -4.50
N GLU A 344 -6.34 -13.90 -4.29
CA GLU A 344 -6.49 -15.29 -3.83
C GLU A 344 -6.39 -15.42 -2.30
N ALA A 345 -5.52 -14.64 -1.68
CA ALA A 345 -5.32 -14.68 -0.24
C ALA A 345 -4.85 -13.32 0.29
N LEU A 346 -5.25 -13.01 1.51
CA LEU A 346 -4.90 -11.79 2.21
C LEU A 346 -4.01 -12.12 3.41
N THR A 347 -2.90 -11.43 3.50
CA THR A 347 -1.97 -11.48 4.62
C THR A 347 -1.87 -10.11 5.26
N HIS A 348 -1.70 -10.05 6.58
CA HIS A 348 -1.43 -8.81 7.29
C HIS A 348 -0.34 -9.01 8.33
N ALA A 349 0.65 -8.11 8.35
CA ALA A 349 1.77 -8.18 9.26
C ALA A 349 1.53 -7.30 10.49
N TYR A 350 1.15 -7.91 11.59
CA TYR A 350 0.99 -7.19 12.86
C TYR A 350 2.34 -6.87 13.50
N ALA A 351 2.54 -5.59 13.83
CA ALA A 351 3.79 -5.12 14.45
C ALA A 351 3.99 -5.69 15.88
N VAL A 352 2.88 -5.92 16.60
CA VAL A 352 2.88 -6.44 17.97
C VAL A 352 2.08 -7.74 18.01
N PRO A 353 2.59 -8.82 18.64
CA PRO A 353 1.78 -10.01 18.89
C PRO A 353 0.59 -9.69 19.80
N GLY A 354 -0.58 -10.24 19.50
CA GLY A 354 -1.78 -9.97 20.28
C GLY A 354 -3.04 -10.56 19.65
N THR A 355 -4.17 -10.25 20.24
CA THR A 355 -5.49 -10.60 19.68
C THR A 355 -6.08 -9.34 19.06
N TYR A 356 -6.40 -9.41 17.77
CA TYR A 356 -6.95 -8.32 16.99
C TYR A 356 -8.34 -8.67 16.48
N ARG A 357 -9.23 -7.69 16.51
CA ARG A 357 -10.57 -7.83 15.94
C ARG A 357 -10.57 -7.42 14.50
N VAL A 358 -10.58 -8.39 13.60
CA VAL A 358 -10.70 -8.18 12.17
C VAL A 358 -12.16 -8.02 11.78
N ARG A 359 -12.48 -7.06 10.92
CA ARG A 359 -13.82 -6.85 10.37
C ARG A 359 -13.76 -6.84 8.85
N ILE A 360 -14.69 -7.54 8.24
CA ILE A 360 -14.87 -7.58 6.79
C ILE A 360 -16.21 -6.92 6.47
N HIS A 361 -16.17 -5.83 5.73
CA HIS A 361 -17.34 -5.10 5.26
C HIS A 361 -17.58 -5.42 3.79
N SER A 362 -18.80 -5.76 3.44
CA SER A 362 -19.22 -6.03 2.06
C SER A 362 -20.31 -5.06 1.63
N THR A 363 -20.48 -4.85 0.33
CA THR A 363 -21.58 -4.06 -0.21
C THR A 363 -22.92 -4.70 0.15
N PRO A 364 -23.89 -4.00 0.81
CA PRO A 364 -25.18 -4.55 1.17
C PRO A 364 -25.97 -5.05 -0.04
N GLY A 365 -26.54 -6.24 0.12
CA GLY A 365 -27.35 -6.87 -0.92
C GLY A 365 -26.51 -7.55 -2.02
N GLU A 366 -25.19 -7.41 -1.98
CA GLU A 366 -24.29 -8.15 -2.85
C GLU A 366 -23.74 -9.37 -2.13
N ALA A 367 -23.67 -10.48 -2.84
CA ALA A 367 -23.12 -11.72 -2.29
C ALA A 367 -21.59 -11.70 -2.34
N VAL A 368 -20.98 -12.20 -1.29
CA VAL A 368 -19.52 -12.24 -1.10
C VAL A 368 -18.94 -13.50 -1.73
N ARG A 369 -17.71 -13.39 -2.24
CA ARG A 369 -16.93 -14.56 -2.64
C ARG A 369 -16.65 -15.41 -1.40
N PRO A 370 -16.92 -16.73 -1.43
CA PRO A 370 -16.62 -17.59 -0.32
C PRO A 370 -15.15 -17.57 0.06
N PHE A 371 -14.89 -17.62 1.35
CA PHE A 371 -13.54 -17.59 1.89
C PHE A 371 -13.41 -18.51 3.11
N GLN A 372 -12.20 -18.88 3.43
CA GLN A 372 -11.84 -19.53 4.68
C GLN A 372 -10.86 -18.66 5.48
N LEU A 373 -10.86 -18.84 6.80
CA LEU A 373 -10.00 -18.13 7.71
C LEU A 373 -8.77 -18.97 8.07
N GLY A 374 -7.64 -18.32 8.30
CA GLY A 374 -6.38 -18.97 8.62
C GLY A 374 -6.30 -19.52 10.04
N LYS A 375 -5.14 -20.10 10.40
CA LYS A 375 -4.91 -20.82 11.69
C LYS A 375 -4.90 -19.93 12.93
N GLY A 376 -4.79 -18.61 12.77
CA GLY A 376 -4.86 -17.64 13.88
C GLY A 376 -6.26 -17.33 14.39
N LEU A 377 -7.32 -17.87 13.77
CA LEU A 377 -8.71 -17.66 14.19
C LEU A 377 -8.93 -18.06 15.63
N ALA A 378 -9.42 -17.13 16.47
CA ALA A 378 -9.69 -17.36 17.88
C ALA A 378 -11.19 -17.39 18.21
N ALA A 379 -11.98 -16.53 17.57
CA ALA A 379 -13.43 -16.50 17.72
C ALA A 379 -14.09 -15.92 16.47
N VAL A 380 -15.26 -16.44 16.10
CA VAL A 380 -16.16 -15.80 15.16
C VAL A 380 -17.22 -15.06 15.96
N LEU A 381 -17.47 -13.78 15.63
CA LEU A 381 -18.25 -12.88 16.48
C LEU A 381 -19.61 -12.51 15.87
N THR A 382 -19.73 -12.58 14.55
CA THR A 382 -20.93 -12.22 13.79
C THR A 382 -21.28 -13.30 12.78
N PRO A 383 -22.48 -13.29 12.19
CA PRO A 383 -22.83 -14.19 11.09
C PRO A 383 -21.86 -14.07 9.91
N LEU A 384 -21.68 -15.18 9.19
CA LEU A 384 -21.01 -15.15 7.87
C LEU A 384 -21.79 -14.26 6.91
N PRO A 385 -21.11 -13.50 6.05
CA PRO A 385 -21.80 -12.71 5.03
C PRO A 385 -22.53 -13.64 4.04
N PRO A 386 -23.52 -13.15 3.28
CA PRO A 386 -24.16 -13.96 2.26
C PRO A 386 -23.15 -14.31 1.16
N PHE A 387 -22.93 -15.59 0.94
CA PHE A 387 -22.04 -16.08 -0.12
C PHE A 387 -22.77 -16.21 -1.45
N HIS A 388 -22.04 -16.03 -2.56
CA HIS A 388 -22.64 -16.10 -3.88
C HIS A 388 -23.16 -17.52 -4.20
N PRO A 389 -24.45 -17.72 -4.57
CA PRO A 389 -25.06 -19.04 -4.69
C PRO A 389 -24.38 -19.95 -5.72
N ARG A 390 -23.92 -19.41 -6.86
CA ARG A 390 -23.24 -20.21 -7.91
C ARG A 390 -21.85 -20.68 -7.51
N SER A 391 -21.22 -20.01 -6.57
CA SER A 391 -19.98 -20.49 -5.98
C SER A 391 -20.23 -21.60 -4.98
N LEU A 392 -21.47 -21.80 -4.54
CA LEU A 392 -21.93 -22.89 -3.68
C LEU A 392 -22.36 -24.15 -4.46
N ASP A 393 -22.59 -24.10 -5.79
CA ASP A 393 -22.90 -25.29 -6.59
C ASP A 393 -21.69 -26.27 -6.72
N SER A 394 -20.46 -25.75 -6.57
CA SER A 394 -19.24 -26.54 -6.34
C SER A 394 -18.79 -26.50 -4.88
N LEU A 395 -19.43 -25.71 -4.02
CA LEU A 395 -19.06 -25.29 -2.68
C LEU A 395 -20.24 -25.36 -1.69
N GLY A 396 -21.29 -26.08 -2.00
CA GLY A 396 -22.16 -26.62 -0.96
C GLY A 396 -21.35 -27.42 0.06
N ASP A 397 -20.06 -27.50 -0.22
CA ASP A 397 -19.01 -28.15 0.54
C ASP A 397 -18.21 -27.13 1.34
N PHE A 398 -18.70 -26.83 2.53
CA PHE A 398 -17.92 -26.18 3.59
C PHE A 398 -17.10 -27.20 4.38
N GLY A 399 -16.83 -28.37 3.78
CA GLY A 399 -16.01 -29.38 4.36
C GLY A 399 -14.65 -28.83 4.77
N GLY A 400 -14.30 -28.98 6.04
CA GLY A 400 -13.03 -28.49 6.58
C GLY A 400 -12.88 -26.99 6.68
N TRP A 401 -13.95 -26.17 6.54
CA TRP A 401 -13.88 -24.69 6.55
C TRP A 401 -13.04 -24.11 7.68
N ALA A 402 -13.20 -24.62 8.89
CA ALA A 402 -12.41 -24.23 10.05
C ALA A 402 -11.66 -25.41 10.67
N ALA A 403 -11.40 -26.47 9.90
CA ALA A 403 -10.67 -27.64 10.39
C ALA A 403 -9.26 -27.26 10.87
N ASP A 404 -8.80 -27.92 11.94
CA ASP A 404 -7.51 -27.68 12.59
C ASP A 404 -7.30 -26.24 13.11
N ARG A 405 -8.35 -25.47 13.30
CA ARG A 405 -8.29 -24.14 13.93
C ARG A 405 -8.20 -24.29 15.45
N ARG A 406 -7.05 -24.77 15.91
CA ARG A 406 -6.78 -25.13 17.32
C ARG A 406 -6.97 -23.99 18.31
N ARG A 407 -7.08 -22.75 17.83
CA ARG A 407 -7.28 -21.54 18.65
C ARG A 407 -8.72 -21.08 18.73
N LEU A 408 -9.60 -21.64 17.91
CA LEU A 408 -11.02 -21.29 17.88
C LEU A 408 -11.71 -21.73 19.19
N GLU A 409 -12.30 -20.77 19.90
CA GLU A 409 -12.91 -20.97 21.22
C GLU A 409 -14.43 -20.86 21.20
N ARG A 410 -15.02 -20.08 20.26
CA ARG A 410 -16.47 -19.86 20.20
C ARG A 410 -16.98 -19.44 18.82
N LEU A 411 -18.26 -19.72 18.58
CA LEU A 411 -19.04 -19.39 17.39
C LEU A 411 -20.32 -18.64 17.78
N PRO A 412 -20.85 -17.71 16.94
CA PRO A 412 -22.13 -17.07 17.19
C PRO A 412 -23.30 -18.01 16.84
N GLU A 413 -24.46 -17.78 17.48
CA GLU A 413 -25.67 -18.62 17.29
C GLU A 413 -26.20 -18.54 15.85
N ASP A 414 -26.08 -17.38 15.24
CA ASP A 414 -26.59 -17.01 13.92
C ASP A 414 -25.54 -17.13 12.81
N LEU A 415 -24.44 -17.89 13.04
CA LEU A 415 -23.31 -18.01 12.12
C LEU A 415 -23.73 -18.17 10.66
N PHE A 416 -24.71 -19.02 10.38
CA PHE A 416 -25.15 -19.39 9.02
C PHE A 416 -26.44 -18.71 8.56
N ILE A 417 -26.95 -17.72 9.29
CA ILE A 417 -28.27 -17.12 9.01
C ILE A 417 -28.44 -16.60 7.59
N HIS A 418 -27.36 -16.16 6.94
CA HIS A 418 -27.36 -15.63 5.58
C HIS A 418 -27.03 -16.66 4.50
N ASN A 419 -26.78 -17.92 4.89
CA ASN A 419 -26.33 -18.99 3.97
C ASN A 419 -27.15 -20.28 4.12
N PRO A 420 -28.49 -20.23 3.98
CA PRO A 420 -29.35 -21.38 4.22
C PRO A 420 -29.18 -22.52 3.20
N ASP A 421 -28.53 -22.26 2.06
CA ASP A 421 -28.32 -23.19 0.95
C ASP A 421 -27.09 -24.06 1.09
N ILE A 422 -26.36 -23.97 2.22
CA ILE A 422 -25.21 -24.86 2.51
C ILE A 422 -25.73 -26.31 2.65
N VAL A 423 -25.16 -27.23 1.86
CA VAL A 423 -25.55 -28.64 1.84
C VAL A 423 -24.55 -29.55 2.55
N ASN A 424 -23.30 -29.15 2.71
CA ASN A 424 -22.25 -29.97 3.29
C ASN A 424 -21.38 -29.18 4.27
N LEU A 425 -21.27 -29.68 5.50
CA LEU A 425 -20.39 -29.19 6.57
C LEU A 425 -19.47 -30.29 7.08
N GLU A 426 -19.17 -31.30 6.25
CA GLU A 426 -18.27 -32.39 6.64
C GLU A 426 -16.97 -31.84 7.23
N GLN A 427 -16.64 -32.24 8.46
CA GLN A 427 -15.43 -31.85 9.18
C GLN A 427 -15.19 -30.32 9.28
N ALA A 428 -16.22 -29.47 9.10
CA ALA A 428 -16.03 -28.04 9.01
C ALA A 428 -15.35 -27.43 10.25
N PHE A 429 -15.53 -27.99 11.43
CA PHE A 429 -14.87 -27.58 12.67
C PHE A 429 -14.03 -28.69 13.31
N ALA A 430 -13.68 -29.72 12.54
CA ALA A 430 -12.87 -30.83 13.07
C ALA A 430 -11.51 -30.33 13.61
N GLY A 431 -11.07 -30.86 14.74
CA GLY A 431 -9.78 -30.49 15.34
C GLY A 431 -9.76 -29.12 16.05
N CYS A 432 -10.90 -28.48 16.24
CA CYS A 432 -11.00 -27.23 17.02
C CYS A 432 -10.92 -27.52 18.53
N VAL A 433 -9.75 -27.88 19.00
CA VAL A 433 -9.54 -28.43 20.36
C VAL A 433 -9.88 -27.49 21.51
N LYS A 434 -9.95 -26.18 21.26
CA LYS A 434 -10.32 -25.15 22.23
C LYS A 434 -11.80 -24.75 22.17
N LEU A 435 -12.54 -25.22 21.18
CA LEU A 435 -13.96 -24.91 21.03
C LEU A 435 -14.74 -25.52 22.20
N ALA A 436 -15.12 -24.67 23.14
CA ALA A 436 -15.74 -25.09 24.39
C ALA A 436 -17.26 -24.91 24.40
N GLU A 437 -17.79 -24.10 23.51
CA GLU A 437 -19.22 -23.78 23.42
C GLU A 437 -19.64 -23.66 21.96
N VAL A 438 -20.71 -24.34 21.61
CA VAL A 438 -21.40 -24.24 20.33
C VAL A 438 -22.88 -24.05 20.61
N PRO A 439 -23.50 -22.96 20.10
CA PRO A 439 -24.91 -22.72 20.32
C PRO A 439 -25.81 -23.84 19.79
N ASP A 440 -26.85 -24.22 20.55
CA ASP A 440 -27.76 -25.30 20.18
C ASP A 440 -28.48 -25.12 18.86
N ALA A 441 -28.76 -23.86 18.47
CA ALA A 441 -29.48 -23.52 17.25
C ALA A 441 -28.58 -23.24 16.05
N ILE A 442 -27.26 -23.40 16.16
CA ILE A 442 -26.28 -22.99 15.12
C ILE A 442 -26.59 -23.53 13.70
N LEU A 443 -27.12 -24.76 13.62
CA LEU A 443 -27.47 -25.40 12.34
C LEU A 443 -28.94 -25.18 11.93
N ALA A 444 -29.76 -24.54 12.77
CA ALA A 444 -31.17 -24.33 12.49
C ALA A 444 -31.46 -23.51 11.22
N PRO A 445 -30.63 -22.54 10.81
CA PRO A 445 -30.83 -21.81 9.56
C PRO A 445 -30.60 -22.64 8.29
N LEU A 446 -29.89 -23.77 8.37
CA LEU A 446 -29.42 -24.57 7.23
C LEU A 446 -30.50 -25.56 6.77
N ALA A 447 -31.49 -25.06 6.05
CA ALA A 447 -32.61 -25.89 5.58
C ALA A 447 -32.18 -26.96 4.52
N SER A 448 -31.10 -26.72 3.81
CA SER A 448 -30.56 -27.58 2.74
C SER A 448 -29.43 -28.49 3.21
N LEU A 449 -29.08 -28.51 4.51
CA LEU A 449 -27.94 -29.27 4.99
C LEU A 449 -28.20 -30.78 4.94
N GLU A 450 -27.43 -31.48 4.12
CA GLU A 450 -27.51 -32.92 3.92
C GLU A 450 -26.39 -33.70 4.67
N ASN A 451 -25.21 -33.11 4.79
CA ASN A 451 -24.01 -33.78 5.34
C ASN A 451 -23.33 -32.94 6.41
N ALA A 452 -23.18 -33.51 7.61
CA ALA A 452 -22.43 -32.97 8.74
C ALA A 452 -21.52 -34.02 9.38
N ASP A 453 -21.02 -35.00 8.58
CA ASP A 453 -20.14 -36.04 9.06
C ASP A 453 -18.86 -35.46 9.68
N GLY A 454 -18.55 -35.83 10.91
CA GLY A 454 -17.36 -35.37 11.62
C GLY A 454 -17.30 -33.86 11.86
N LEU A 455 -18.43 -33.14 11.78
CA LEU A 455 -18.51 -31.67 11.90
C LEU A 455 -17.66 -31.11 13.06
N PHE A 456 -17.74 -31.73 14.23
CA PHE A 456 -17.00 -31.36 15.45
C PHE A 456 -16.02 -32.46 15.90
N ALA A 457 -15.55 -33.30 14.96
CA ALA A 457 -14.59 -34.38 15.30
C ALA A 457 -13.35 -33.79 16.00
N PHE A 458 -12.86 -34.44 17.04
CA PHE A 458 -11.70 -34.03 17.83
C PHE A 458 -11.80 -32.67 18.54
N CYS A 459 -12.99 -32.13 18.73
CA CYS A 459 -13.21 -30.91 19.53
C CYS A 459 -13.19 -31.28 21.04
N LYS A 460 -12.02 -31.48 21.60
CA LYS A 460 -11.81 -32.05 22.95
C LYS A 460 -12.42 -31.22 24.09
N SER A 461 -12.61 -29.92 23.91
CA SER A 461 -13.20 -29.04 24.93
C SER A 461 -14.72 -28.93 24.86
N LEU A 462 -15.35 -29.49 23.82
CA LEU A 462 -16.80 -29.40 23.64
C LEU A 462 -17.51 -30.40 24.54
N PRO A 463 -18.39 -29.97 25.47
CA PRO A 463 -19.02 -30.86 26.45
C PRO A 463 -20.19 -31.66 25.86
N ALA A 464 -20.86 -31.16 24.84
CA ALA A 464 -21.98 -31.78 24.15
C ALA A 464 -22.10 -31.26 22.72
N LEU A 465 -22.74 -32.04 21.83
CA LEU A 465 -23.11 -31.58 20.49
C LEU A 465 -24.33 -30.65 20.56
N PRO A 466 -24.42 -29.64 19.66
CA PRO A 466 -25.60 -28.77 19.63
C PRO A 466 -26.87 -29.54 19.30
N ALA A 467 -27.99 -29.14 19.87
CA ALA A 467 -29.27 -29.83 19.69
C ALA A 467 -29.71 -29.89 18.24
N SER A 468 -29.40 -28.87 17.43
CA SER A 468 -29.70 -28.82 15.99
C SER A 468 -28.94 -29.88 15.18
N PHE A 469 -27.86 -30.45 15.68
CA PHE A 469 -27.10 -31.51 14.99
C PHE A 469 -27.91 -32.78 14.79
N VAL A 470 -28.83 -33.08 15.71
CA VAL A 470 -29.67 -34.31 15.69
C VAL A 470 -30.61 -34.34 14.45
N SER A 471 -30.95 -33.18 13.88
CA SER A 471 -31.85 -33.08 12.74
C SER A 471 -31.18 -33.27 11.38
N VAL A 472 -29.84 -33.32 11.31
CA VAL A 472 -29.11 -33.44 10.04
C VAL A 472 -29.21 -34.89 9.51
N PRO A 473 -29.58 -35.13 8.23
CA PRO A 473 -29.81 -36.45 7.68
C PRO A 473 -28.56 -37.36 7.71
N ARG A 474 -27.42 -36.84 7.26
CA ARG A 474 -26.16 -37.56 7.29
C ARG A 474 -25.25 -36.95 8.36
N ARG A 475 -25.13 -37.67 9.45
CA ARG A 475 -24.31 -37.29 10.58
C ARG A 475 -23.68 -38.55 11.21
N HIS A 476 -22.41 -38.71 11.05
CA HIS A 476 -21.66 -39.70 11.81
C HIS A 476 -20.94 -38.98 12.96
N GLU A 477 -21.21 -39.43 14.16
CA GLU A 477 -20.61 -38.91 15.39
C GLU A 477 -19.21 -39.54 15.58
N PHE A 478 -18.34 -39.34 14.59
CA PHE A 478 -16.97 -39.82 14.73
C PHE A 478 -16.27 -39.04 15.84
N ASP A 479 -15.95 -39.74 16.93
CA ASP A 479 -14.96 -39.35 17.95
C ASP A 479 -15.00 -37.86 18.39
N CYS A 480 -16.18 -37.23 18.41
CA CYS A 480 -16.31 -35.84 18.87
C CYS A 480 -15.75 -35.66 20.28
N PHE A 481 -15.77 -36.74 21.09
CA PHE A 481 -15.35 -36.78 22.49
C PHE A 481 -14.25 -37.77 22.79
N ALA A 482 -13.74 -38.51 21.78
CA ALA A 482 -12.71 -39.54 22.03
C ALA A 482 -11.38 -38.86 22.38
N PRO A 483 -10.70 -39.36 23.43
CA PRO A 483 -9.28 -39.00 23.60
C PRO A 483 -8.52 -39.51 22.37
N GLU A 484 -7.48 -38.78 21.92
CA GLU A 484 -6.57 -39.28 20.89
C GLU A 484 -6.23 -40.73 21.17
N PRO A 485 -6.26 -41.63 20.18
CA PRO A 485 -5.76 -42.96 20.38
C PRO A 485 -4.35 -42.84 20.92
N ALA A 486 -4.14 -43.35 22.12
CA ALA A 486 -2.84 -43.32 22.78
C ALA A 486 -1.81 -43.87 21.76
N ASP A 487 -0.77 -43.12 21.55
CA ASP A 487 0.32 -43.43 20.64
C ASP A 487 0.76 -44.88 20.86
N LYS A 488 0.55 -45.73 19.87
CA LYS A 488 0.90 -47.14 19.93
C LYS A 488 2.42 -47.36 19.83
N THR A 489 3.18 -46.57 20.55
CA THR A 489 4.64 -46.73 20.64
C THR A 489 5.14 -46.99 22.06
N GLU A 490 4.38 -47.83 22.83
CA GLU A 490 4.97 -48.45 24.00
C GLU A 490 4.26 -49.75 24.35
N THR A 491 4.58 -50.84 23.61
CA THR A 491 4.59 -52.18 24.19
C THR A 491 5.22 -53.16 23.20
N ALA A 492 6.49 -53.34 23.27
CA ALA A 492 7.15 -54.63 23.04
C ALA A 492 8.46 -54.65 23.86
N LYS A 493 8.32 -54.73 25.17
CA LYS A 493 9.34 -55.42 25.97
C LYS A 493 8.81 -56.79 26.18
N GLU A 494 9.26 -57.75 25.36
CA GLU A 494 9.26 -59.15 25.70
C GLU A 494 10.19 -59.38 26.88
N PRO A 495 9.81 -60.21 27.86
CA PRO A 495 10.68 -60.61 28.95
C PRO A 495 11.56 -61.73 28.52
N LEU A 496 12.87 -61.60 28.78
CA LEU A 496 14.01 -62.53 28.75
C LEU A 496 14.76 -62.66 27.49
#